data_48afa735aec42b3b35f1c40454144398
#
_entry.id   48afa735aec42b3b35f1c40454144398
#
_cell.length_a   1.000
_cell.length_b   1.000
_cell.length_c   1.000
_cell.angle_alpha   90.00
_cell.angle_beta   90.00
_cell.angle_gamma   90.00
#
_symmetry.space_group_name_H-M   'P 1'
#
loop_
_entity.id
_entity.type
_entity.pdbx_description
1 polymer ?
#
loop_
_entity_poly.entity_id
_entity_poly.type
_entity_poly.pdbx_seq_one_letter_code
_entity_poly.pdbx_strand_id
1 'polypeptide(L)'
;MSDPLIAWQRLRAGNERFTTTNGHQHPELIDERPTAVVLRCADAGSASATIFGQSWGSVIDVSTWGHVIDTGVLATLEYAVATLEVPLIVVLGHHDCHAMRTAMRAWNDAALPEGATRVVVEHAIGSIVRRGAAADSIEAVTSAHIVETGLALLERSPVIARKVDAGQCGIVCVMTRPEGGRLRACATVGVVGEVEGSLLECV
;
A
#
# COMPACT_ATOMS: atom_id res chain seq x y z
N MET A 1 -20.65 -10.94 19.42
CA MET A 1 -20.79 -10.09 18.22
C MET A 1 -20.88 -8.65 18.68
N SER A 2 -20.12 -7.74 18.09
CA SER A 2 -20.19 -6.32 18.48
C SER A 2 -21.47 -5.70 17.90
N ASP A 3 -22.23 -5.02 18.74
CA ASP A 3 -23.45 -4.32 18.34
C ASP A 3 -23.04 -3.06 17.51
N PRO A 4 -23.57 -2.89 16.28
CA PRO A 4 -23.27 -1.73 15.43
C PRO A 4 -23.61 -0.40 16.10
N LEU A 5 -24.66 -0.33 16.91
CA LEU A 5 -25.05 0.86 17.66
C LEU A 5 -23.97 1.25 18.68
N ILE A 6 -23.46 0.28 19.42
CA ILE A 6 -22.37 0.50 20.39
C ILE A 6 -21.09 0.96 19.65
N ALA A 7 -20.76 0.36 18.51
CA ALA A 7 -19.62 0.77 17.70
C ALA A 7 -19.75 2.24 17.23
N TRP A 8 -20.94 2.61 16.74
CA TRP A 8 -21.21 3.99 16.32
C TRP A 8 -21.11 4.98 17.47
N GLN A 9 -21.68 4.65 18.64
CA GLN A 9 -21.58 5.51 19.83
C GLN A 9 -20.11 5.73 20.27
N ARG A 10 -19.26 4.71 20.20
CA ARG A 10 -17.81 4.83 20.47
C ARG A 10 -17.11 5.77 19.50
N LEU A 11 -17.43 5.67 18.20
CA LEU A 11 -16.85 6.56 17.19
C LEU A 11 -17.30 8.01 17.40
N ARG A 12 -18.57 8.25 17.69
CA ARG A 12 -19.07 9.58 18.02
C ARG A 12 -18.38 10.18 19.24
N ALA A 13 -18.31 9.45 20.34
CA ALA A 13 -17.62 9.91 21.56
C ALA A 13 -16.13 10.16 21.30
N GLY A 14 -15.49 9.39 20.41
CA GLY A 14 -14.12 9.62 19.94
C GLY A 14 -14.00 10.94 19.17
N ASN A 15 -14.91 11.19 18.25
CA ASN A 15 -14.94 12.43 17.48
C ASN A 15 -15.20 13.66 18.35
N GLU A 16 -16.11 13.58 19.31
CA GLU A 16 -16.36 14.66 20.27
C GLU A 16 -15.10 15.01 21.08
N ARG A 17 -14.32 14.00 21.53
CA ARG A 17 -13.02 14.24 22.18
C ARG A 17 -12.01 14.87 21.23
N PHE A 18 -11.93 14.38 19.98
CA PHE A 18 -11.04 14.94 18.97
C PHE A 18 -11.34 16.43 18.73
N THR A 19 -12.61 16.81 18.56
CA THR A 19 -12.99 18.20 18.32
C THR A 19 -12.75 19.10 19.53
N THR A 20 -12.87 18.59 20.76
CA THR A 20 -12.62 19.37 21.98
C THR A 20 -11.13 19.53 22.31
N THR A 21 -10.30 18.54 21.99
CA THR A 21 -8.86 18.57 22.29
C THR A 21 -8.01 19.11 21.15
N ASN A 22 -8.40 18.86 19.91
CA ASN A 22 -7.63 19.18 18.70
C ASN A 22 -8.35 20.14 17.75
N GLY A 23 -9.59 20.54 18.04
CA GLY A 23 -10.44 21.34 17.15
C GLY A 23 -9.89 22.73 16.83
N HIS A 24 -8.82 23.16 17.50
CA HIS A 24 -8.08 24.38 17.20
C HIS A 24 -6.65 24.14 16.71
N GLN A 25 -6.25 22.89 16.61
CA GLN A 25 -4.97 22.44 16.07
C GLN A 25 -5.18 21.56 14.82
N HIS A 26 -6.07 21.98 13.91
CA HIS A 26 -5.77 21.67 12.52
C HIS A 26 -4.47 22.41 12.25
N PRO A 27 -3.35 21.70 12.01
CA PRO A 27 -2.31 22.38 11.25
C PRO A 27 -3.06 22.94 10.04
N GLU A 28 -2.99 24.24 9.82
CA GLU A 28 -3.41 24.85 8.57
C GLU A 28 -2.98 23.85 7.51
N LEU A 29 -3.88 23.55 6.57
CA LEU A 29 -3.54 22.65 5.47
C LEU A 29 -2.19 23.16 5.00
N ILE A 30 -1.14 22.44 5.42
CA ILE A 30 0.21 22.89 5.13
C ILE A 30 0.20 22.93 3.61
N ASP A 31 0.47 24.08 3.05
CA ASP A 31 0.50 24.36 1.62
C ASP A 31 1.62 23.56 0.95
N GLU A 32 2.05 22.51 1.60
CA GLU A 32 3.07 21.57 1.18
C GLU A 32 2.38 20.42 0.45
N ARG A 33 2.74 20.29 -0.82
CA ARG A 33 2.33 19.14 -1.65
C ARG A 33 2.67 17.83 -0.92
N PRO A 34 1.79 16.82 -0.92
CA PRO A 34 2.09 15.55 -0.31
C PRO A 34 3.41 14.98 -0.87
N THR A 35 4.25 14.45 0.00
CA THR A 35 5.57 13.90 -0.36
C THR A 35 5.43 12.57 -1.09
N ALA A 36 4.42 11.80 -0.75
CA ALA A 36 4.17 10.49 -1.33
C ALA A 36 2.68 10.13 -1.30
N VAL A 37 2.29 9.24 -2.20
CA VAL A 37 1.05 8.47 -2.10
C VAL A 37 1.41 7.02 -1.79
N VAL A 38 0.80 6.44 -0.76
CA VAL A 38 1.11 5.10 -0.26
C VAL A 38 -0.07 4.18 -0.47
N LEU A 39 0.12 3.14 -1.29
CA LEU A 39 -0.81 2.02 -1.42
C LEU A 39 -0.40 0.94 -0.41
N ARG A 40 -1.27 0.67 0.57
CA ARG A 40 -1.02 -0.31 1.64
C ARG A 40 -2.16 -1.30 1.81
N CYS A 41 -1.86 -2.41 2.46
CA CYS A 41 -2.91 -3.35 2.84
C CYS A 41 -3.77 -2.79 3.99
N ALA A 42 -5.08 -3.03 3.92
CA ALA A 42 -6.04 -2.53 4.91
C ALA A 42 -5.89 -3.19 6.30
N ASP A 43 -5.26 -4.35 6.39
CA ASP A 43 -4.96 -5.03 7.65
C ASP A 43 -3.61 -4.63 8.28
N ALA A 44 -2.86 -3.73 7.64
CA ALA A 44 -1.68 -3.14 8.26
C ALA A 44 -2.08 -2.32 9.50
N GLY A 45 -1.48 -2.64 10.65
CA GLY A 45 -1.89 -2.10 11.94
C GLY A 45 -1.55 -0.63 12.18
N SER A 46 -0.72 0.01 11.32
CA SER A 46 -0.27 1.38 11.49
C SER A 46 -0.52 2.21 10.25
N ALA A 47 -0.88 3.49 10.43
CA ALA A 47 -1.00 4.45 9.34
C ALA A 47 0.36 4.74 8.70
N SER A 48 0.38 5.00 7.39
CA SER A 48 1.62 5.26 6.65
C SER A 48 2.39 6.46 7.19
N ALA A 49 1.71 7.54 7.56
CA ALA A 49 2.35 8.70 8.16
C ALA A 49 3.16 8.33 9.43
N THR A 50 2.64 7.45 10.28
CA THR A 50 3.35 6.96 11.47
C THR A 50 4.58 6.15 11.10
N ILE A 51 4.46 5.24 10.11
CA ILE A 51 5.57 4.38 9.67
C ILE A 51 6.71 5.21 9.10
N PHE A 52 6.40 6.25 8.33
CA PHE A 52 7.38 7.12 7.68
C PHE A 52 7.78 8.34 8.54
N GLY A 53 7.26 8.48 9.77
CA GLY A 53 7.56 9.63 10.64
C GLY A 53 7.12 10.96 10.04
N GLN A 54 6.04 10.97 9.26
CA GLN A 54 5.55 12.13 8.55
C GLN A 54 4.42 12.83 9.30
N SER A 55 4.28 14.13 9.06
CA SER A 55 3.17 14.91 9.58
C SER A 55 1.86 14.52 8.88
N TRP A 56 0.73 14.81 9.52
CA TRP A 56 -0.56 14.62 8.88
C TRP A 56 -0.69 15.48 7.62
N GLY A 57 -1.23 14.92 6.53
CA GLY A 57 -1.42 15.58 5.24
C GLY A 57 -0.21 15.53 4.31
N SER A 58 0.99 15.19 4.80
CA SER A 58 2.18 15.05 3.96
C SER A 58 2.26 13.72 3.20
N VAL A 59 1.35 12.78 3.48
CA VAL A 59 1.23 11.49 2.81
C VAL A 59 -0.23 11.21 2.49
N ILE A 60 -0.51 10.80 1.25
CA ILE A 60 -1.83 10.30 0.85
C ILE A 60 -1.87 8.80 1.11
N ASP A 61 -2.80 8.33 1.95
CA ASP A 61 -2.99 6.92 2.26
C ASP A 61 -4.09 6.31 1.38
N VAL A 62 -3.73 5.27 0.61
CA VAL A 62 -4.67 4.43 -0.15
C VAL A 62 -4.63 3.03 0.45
N SER A 63 -5.73 2.60 1.03
CA SER A 63 -5.80 1.36 1.80
C SER A 63 -6.81 0.40 1.22
N THR A 64 -6.33 -0.74 0.71
CA THR A 64 -7.17 -1.84 0.21
C THR A 64 -6.67 -3.18 0.72
N TRP A 65 -7.56 -4.13 0.99
CA TRP A 65 -7.14 -5.45 1.44
C TRP A 65 -6.37 -6.17 0.32
N GLY A 66 -5.12 -6.56 0.59
CA GLY A 66 -4.24 -7.23 -0.35
C GLY A 66 -3.81 -6.37 -1.54
N HIS A 67 -3.70 -5.07 -1.40
CA HIS A 67 -3.20 -4.12 -2.41
C HIS A 67 -3.94 -4.21 -3.77
N VAL A 68 -5.23 -4.56 -3.76
CA VAL A 68 -6.00 -4.66 -5.01
C VAL A 68 -6.05 -3.31 -5.71
N ILE A 69 -5.65 -3.30 -6.98
CA ILE A 69 -5.73 -2.14 -7.84
C ILE A 69 -7.04 -2.21 -8.62
N ASP A 70 -8.04 -1.48 -8.18
CA ASP A 70 -9.27 -1.24 -8.92
C ASP A 70 -9.29 0.14 -9.58
N THR A 71 -10.38 0.48 -10.24
CA THR A 71 -10.52 1.79 -10.90
C THR A 71 -10.43 2.95 -9.92
N GLY A 72 -10.96 2.79 -8.70
CA GLY A 72 -10.92 3.84 -7.67
C GLY A 72 -9.51 4.06 -7.15
N VAL A 73 -8.76 2.99 -6.91
CA VAL A 73 -7.35 3.05 -6.54
C VAL A 73 -6.53 3.73 -7.63
N LEU A 74 -6.68 3.30 -8.89
CA LEU A 74 -5.97 3.92 -10.02
C LEU A 74 -6.29 5.41 -10.12
N ALA A 75 -7.56 5.80 -10.07
CA ALA A 75 -7.97 7.20 -10.16
C ALA A 75 -7.35 8.04 -9.02
N THR A 76 -7.26 7.50 -7.82
CA THR A 76 -6.64 8.19 -6.68
C THR A 76 -5.14 8.37 -6.88
N LEU A 77 -4.44 7.32 -7.34
CA LEU A 77 -3.01 7.38 -7.62
C LEU A 77 -2.71 8.33 -8.80
N GLU A 78 -3.48 8.28 -9.87
CA GLU A 78 -3.37 9.19 -11.01
C GLU A 78 -3.61 10.64 -10.60
N TYR A 79 -4.63 10.92 -9.78
CA TYR A 79 -4.88 12.24 -9.23
C TYR A 79 -3.68 12.74 -8.41
N ALA A 80 -3.11 11.89 -7.56
CA ALA A 80 -1.95 12.23 -6.77
C ALA A 80 -0.74 12.64 -7.64
N VAL A 81 -0.41 11.82 -8.66
CA VAL A 81 0.80 12.08 -9.48
C VAL A 81 0.58 13.09 -10.61
N ALA A 82 -0.62 13.19 -11.17
CA ALA A 82 -0.91 14.07 -12.29
C ALA A 82 -1.36 15.46 -11.87
N THR A 83 -2.20 15.56 -10.83
CA THR A 83 -2.82 16.81 -10.39
C THR A 83 -2.07 17.43 -9.20
N LEU A 84 -1.76 16.62 -8.18
CA LEU A 84 -1.00 17.10 -7.02
C LEU A 84 0.51 17.05 -7.23
N GLU A 85 0.97 16.47 -8.34
CA GLU A 85 2.38 16.33 -8.70
C GLU A 85 3.22 15.63 -7.61
N VAL A 86 2.63 14.63 -6.96
CA VAL A 86 3.30 13.82 -5.95
C VAL A 86 4.44 13.04 -6.61
N PRO A 87 5.69 13.16 -6.14
CA PRO A 87 6.85 12.59 -6.82
C PRO A 87 7.07 11.10 -6.55
N LEU A 88 6.34 10.50 -5.61
CA LEU A 88 6.61 9.14 -5.17
C LEU A 88 5.33 8.33 -4.91
N ILE A 89 5.25 7.15 -5.51
CA ILE A 89 4.29 6.11 -5.15
C ILE A 89 5.02 5.07 -4.30
N VAL A 90 4.48 4.73 -3.14
CA VAL A 90 4.99 3.66 -2.29
C VAL A 90 3.99 2.53 -2.25
N VAL A 91 4.41 1.30 -2.60
CA VAL A 91 3.65 0.08 -2.35
C VAL A 91 4.18 -0.54 -1.08
N LEU A 92 3.40 -0.40 0.00
CA LEU A 92 3.82 -0.75 1.36
C LEU A 92 3.24 -2.10 1.79
N GLY A 93 4.08 -3.12 1.79
CA GLY A 93 3.80 -4.41 2.39
C GLY A 93 4.10 -4.44 3.90
N HIS A 94 3.50 -5.36 4.59
CA HIS A 94 3.75 -5.57 6.01
C HIS A 94 3.93 -7.05 6.33
N HIS A 95 4.63 -7.33 7.43
CA HIS A 95 4.75 -8.70 7.91
C HIS A 95 3.38 -9.24 8.32
N ASP A 96 3.24 -10.56 8.24
CA ASP A 96 2.05 -11.29 8.69
C ASP A 96 0.72 -10.87 8.03
N CYS A 97 0.76 -10.45 6.77
CA CYS A 97 -0.39 -10.01 5.99
C CYS A 97 -1.44 -11.14 5.85
N HIS A 98 -2.67 -10.88 6.32
CA HIS A 98 -3.75 -11.87 6.27
C HIS A 98 -4.19 -12.17 4.83
N ALA A 99 -4.13 -11.20 3.92
CA ALA A 99 -4.44 -11.44 2.51
C ALA A 99 -3.45 -12.44 1.90
N MET A 100 -2.15 -12.27 2.14
CA MET A 100 -1.12 -13.19 1.65
C MET A 100 -1.19 -14.55 2.34
N ARG A 101 -1.50 -14.58 3.63
CA ARG A 101 -1.76 -15.85 4.35
C ARG A 101 -2.94 -16.61 3.74
N THR A 102 -4.01 -15.90 3.38
CA THR A 102 -5.18 -16.51 2.73
C THR A 102 -4.81 -17.03 1.33
N ALA A 103 -4.01 -16.30 0.58
CA ALA A 103 -3.53 -16.75 -0.72
C ALA A 103 -2.65 -18.01 -0.64
N MET A 104 -1.75 -18.07 0.35
CA MET A 104 -0.92 -19.26 0.60
C MET A 104 -1.77 -20.49 0.95
N ARG A 105 -2.79 -20.34 1.80
CA ARG A 105 -3.72 -21.42 2.11
C ARG A 105 -4.46 -21.89 0.86
N ALA A 106 -5.00 -20.94 0.09
CA ALA A 106 -5.72 -21.26 -1.14
C ALA A 106 -4.83 -21.99 -2.16
N TRP A 107 -3.55 -21.60 -2.24
CA TRP A 107 -2.55 -22.29 -3.07
C TRP A 107 -2.32 -23.72 -2.61
N ASN A 108 -2.08 -23.94 -1.31
CA ASN A 108 -1.76 -25.23 -0.75
C ASN A 108 -2.96 -26.19 -0.75
N ASP A 109 -4.13 -25.67 -0.46
CA ASP A 109 -5.37 -26.47 -0.33
C ASP A 109 -6.12 -26.60 -1.66
N ALA A 110 -5.66 -25.93 -2.73
CA ALA A 110 -6.34 -25.81 -4.03
C ALA A 110 -7.80 -25.35 -3.90
N ALA A 111 -8.09 -24.49 -2.90
CA ALA A 111 -9.43 -24.03 -2.56
C ALA A 111 -9.47 -22.50 -2.44
N LEU A 112 -10.17 -21.86 -3.38
CA LEU A 112 -10.33 -20.40 -3.39
C LEU A 112 -11.49 -19.99 -2.47
N PRO A 113 -11.38 -18.84 -1.78
CA PRO A 113 -12.48 -18.28 -1.02
C PRO A 113 -13.63 -17.83 -1.92
N GLU A 114 -14.82 -17.68 -1.33
CA GLU A 114 -15.97 -17.13 -2.02
C GLU A 114 -16.01 -15.60 -2.02
N GLY A 115 -16.83 -15.04 -2.91
CA GLY A 115 -17.10 -13.60 -2.96
C GLY A 115 -15.91 -12.75 -3.44
N ALA A 116 -15.91 -11.48 -3.10
CA ALA A 116 -14.92 -10.51 -3.56
C ALA A 116 -13.49 -10.79 -3.05
N THR A 117 -13.34 -11.50 -1.94
CA THR A 117 -12.03 -11.90 -1.41
C THR A 117 -11.28 -12.84 -2.35
N ARG A 118 -12.00 -13.57 -3.20
CA ARG A 118 -11.42 -14.43 -4.23
C ARG A 118 -10.53 -13.65 -5.20
N VAL A 119 -10.95 -12.47 -5.63
CA VAL A 119 -10.18 -11.62 -6.55
C VAL A 119 -8.81 -11.27 -5.95
N VAL A 120 -8.78 -10.94 -4.68
CA VAL A 120 -7.53 -10.63 -3.97
C VAL A 120 -6.59 -11.82 -3.94
N VAL A 121 -7.14 -12.98 -3.62
CA VAL A 121 -6.37 -14.24 -3.52
C VAL A 121 -5.83 -14.66 -4.90
N GLU A 122 -6.65 -14.55 -5.96
CA GLU A 122 -6.21 -14.85 -7.33
C GLU A 122 -5.09 -13.91 -7.80
N HIS A 123 -5.14 -12.62 -7.46
CA HIS A 123 -4.06 -11.67 -7.74
C HIS A 123 -2.77 -12.03 -7.01
N ALA A 124 -2.87 -12.39 -5.73
CA ALA A 124 -1.69 -12.80 -4.95
C ALA A 124 -1.08 -14.12 -5.47
N ILE A 125 -1.92 -15.11 -5.83
CA ILE A 125 -1.46 -16.36 -6.46
C ILE A 125 -0.78 -16.04 -7.81
N GLY A 126 -1.35 -15.15 -8.61
CA GLY A 126 -0.73 -14.69 -9.85
C GLY A 126 0.67 -14.10 -9.64
N SER A 127 0.87 -13.38 -8.54
CA SER A 127 2.17 -12.83 -8.17
C SER A 127 3.17 -13.93 -7.77
N ILE A 128 2.73 -14.95 -7.01
CA ILE A 128 3.54 -16.11 -6.67
C ILE A 128 4.06 -16.79 -7.95
N VAL A 129 3.15 -17.04 -8.90
CA VAL A 129 3.48 -17.73 -10.16
C VAL A 129 4.47 -16.92 -11.00
N ARG A 130 4.17 -15.62 -11.21
CA ARG A 130 5.02 -14.77 -12.06
C ARG A 130 6.41 -14.54 -11.50
N ARG A 131 6.55 -14.50 -10.19
CA ARG A 131 7.83 -14.26 -9.51
C ARG A 131 8.55 -15.53 -9.06
N GLY A 132 7.94 -16.69 -9.22
CA GLY A 132 8.49 -17.94 -8.70
C GLY A 132 8.72 -17.91 -7.18
N ALA A 133 7.89 -17.15 -6.44
CA ALA A 133 8.04 -16.99 -5.01
C ALA A 133 7.74 -18.29 -4.27
N ALA A 134 8.49 -18.55 -3.20
CA ALA A 134 8.23 -19.69 -2.32
C ALA A 134 6.90 -19.46 -1.59
N ALA A 135 5.92 -20.33 -1.85
CA ALA A 135 4.57 -20.24 -1.26
C ALA A 135 4.51 -20.77 0.19
N ASP A 136 5.63 -21.04 0.81
CA ASP A 136 5.80 -21.45 2.21
C ASP A 136 6.15 -20.29 3.14
N SER A 137 6.48 -19.11 2.59
CA SER A 137 6.85 -17.92 3.33
C SER A 137 5.91 -16.74 3.04
N ILE A 138 5.21 -16.28 4.07
CA ILE A 138 4.36 -15.07 3.96
C ILE A 138 5.18 -13.86 3.52
N GLU A 139 6.42 -13.74 4.00
CA GLU A 139 7.30 -12.65 3.62
C GLU A 139 7.67 -12.71 2.14
N ALA A 140 8.02 -13.89 1.62
CA ALA A 140 8.34 -14.07 0.20
C ALA A 140 7.12 -13.75 -0.68
N VAL A 141 5.94 -14.26 -0.32
CA VAL A 141 4.69 -14.00 -1.05
C VAL A 141 4.34 -12.53 -1.01
N THR A 142 4.44 -11.88 0.16
CA THR A 142 4.16 -10.44 0.28
C THR A 142 5.14 -9.62 -0.56
N SER A 143 6.43 -9.94 -0.51
CA SER A 143 7.45 -9.26 -1.30
C SER A 143 7.18 -9.38 -2.80
N ALA A 144 6.91 -10.60 -3.28
CA ALA A 144 6.55 -10.83 -4.68
C ALA A 144 5.30 -10.04 -5.07
N HIS A 145 4.28 -10.05 -4.22
CA HIS A 145 3.01 -9.41 -4.51
C HIS A 145 3.12 -7.88 -4.59
N ILE A 146 3.83 -7.22 -3.68
CA ILE A 146 3.98 -5.76 -3.74
C ILE A 146 4.81 -5.32 -4.95
N VAL A 147 5.79 -6.11 -5.38
CA VAL A 147 6.57 -5.83 -6.60
C VAL A 147 5.69 -5.97 -7.84
N GLU A 148 4.91 -7.04 -7.96
CA GLU A 148 3.94 -7.20 -9.06
C GLU A 148 2.87 -6.09 -9.03
N THR A 149 2.44 -5.66 -7.85
CA THR A 149 1.52 -4.52 -7.71
C THR A 149 2.15 -3.24 -8.27
N GLY A 150 3.41 -2.96 -7.95
CA GLY A 150 4.14 -1.80 -8.48
C GLY A 150 4.25 -1.83 -10.01
N LEU A 151 4.55 -2.99 -10.60
CA LEU A 151 4.60 -3.15 -12.06
C LEU A 151 3.22 -3.01 -12.70
N ALA A 152 2.19 -3.58 -12.09
CA ALA A 152 0.83 -3.48 -12.57
C ALA A 152 0.31 -2.03 -12.62
N LEU A 153 0.84 -1.12 -11.79
CA LEU A 153 0.51 0.30 -11.88
C LEU A 153 0.96 0.90 -13.21
N LEU A 154 2.15 0.52 -13.70
CA LEU A 154 2.67 0.99 -14.99
C LEU A 154 1.87 0.40 -16.16
N GLU A 155 1.54 -0.89 -16.09
CA GLU A 155 0.78 -1.59 -17.13
C GLU A 155 -0.65 -1.04 -17.25
N ARG A 156 -1.29 -0.72 -16.12
CA ARG A 156 -2.72 -0.36 -16.06
C ARG A 156 -2.97 1.13 -16.13
N SER A 157 -1.96 1.98 -15.89
CA SER A 157 -2.08 3.43 -15.91
C SER A 157 -1.07 4.08 -16.85
N PRO A 158 -1.48 4.43 -18.07
CA PRO A 158 -0.65 5.23 -18.98
C PRO A 158 -0.27 6.61 -18.40
N VAL A 159 -1.04 7.11 -17.44
CA VAL A 159 -0.74 8.37 -16.74
C VAL A 159 0.46 8.19 -15.83
N ILE A 160 0.45 7.16 -14.99
CA ILE A 160 1.57 6.83 -14.09
C ILE A 160 2.82 6.49 -14.91
N ALA A 161 2.69 5.63 -15.92
CA ALA A 161 3.80 5.24 -16.79
C ALA A 161 4.51 6.48 -17.39
N ARG A 162 3.77 7.39 -18.00
CA ARG A 162 4.35 8.63 -18.56
C ARG A 162 5.06 9.50 -17.51
N LYS A 163 4.52 9.59 -16.29
CA LYS A 163 5.15 10.36 -15.21
C LYS A 163 6.46 9.72 -14.74
N VAL A 164 6.50 8.38 -14.68
CA VAL A 164 7.70 7.63 -14.35
C VAL A 164 8.75 7.75 -15.46
N ASP A 165 8.37 7.57 -16.72
CA ASP A 165 9.27 7.71 -17.88
C ASP A 165 9.85 9.13 -17.99
N ALA A 166 9.08 10.15 -17.62
CA ALA A 166 9.54 11.54 -17.59
C ALA A 166 10.41 11.88 -16.36
N GLY A 167 10.67 10.92 -15.47
CA GLY A 167 11.41 11.16 -14.22
C GLY A 167 10.71 12.07 -13.22
N GLN A 168 9.39 12.26 -13.37
CA GLN A 168 8.58 13.12 -12.50
C GLN A 168 7.95 12.36 -11.34
N CYS A 169 7.94 11.04 -11.40
CA CYS A 169 7.45 10.15 -10.35
C CYS A 169 8.32 8.90 -10.31
N GLY A 170 8.47 8.31 -9.13
CA GLY A 170 9.05 6.99 -8.94
C GLY A 170 8.10 6.06 -8.19
N ILE A 171 8.35 4.75 -8.27
CA ILE A 171 7.62 3.74 -7.50
C ILE A 171 8.61 2.99 -6.63
N VAL A 172 8.31 2.84 -5.34
CA VAL A 172 9.10 2.04 -4.39
C VAL A 172 8.20 1.00 -3.76
N CYS A 173 8.62 -0.26 -3.85
CA CYS A 173 7.97 -1.37 -3.16
C CYS A 173 8.78 -1.71 -1.91
N VAL A 174 8.19 -1.53 -0.73
CA VAL A 174 8.87 -1.72 0.55
C VAL A 174 8.05 -2.59 1.49
N MET A 175 8.74 -3.32 2.36
CA MET A 175 8.13 -4.09 3.45
C MET A 175 8.56 -3.55 4.81
N THR A 176 7.61 -3.50 5.77
CA THR A 176 7.96 -3.34 7.18
C THR A 176 8.47 -4.65 7.76
N ARG A 177 9.55 -4.58 8.55
CA ARG A 177 10.05 -5.72 9.32
C ARG A 177 9.37 -5.80 10.69
N PRO A 178 9.21 -7.01 11.26
CA PRO A 178 8.63 -7.18 12.60
C PRO A 178 9.39 -6.40 13.66
N GLU A 179 10.72 -6.34 13.53
CA GLU A 179 11.61 -5.75 14.49
C GLU A 179 11.74 -4.24 14.26
N GLY A 180 11.06 -3.46 15.07
CA GLY A 180 11.19 -2.00 15.11
C GLY A 180 10.62 -1.25 13.90
N GLY A 181 9.79 -1.88 13.05
CA GLY A 181 9.14 -1.21 11.91
C GLY A 181 10.11 -0.76 10.81
N ARG A 182 11.34 -1.26 10.79
CA ARG A 182 12.33 -0.93 9.77
C ARG A 182 11.82 -1.34 8.39
N LEU A 183 12.12 -0.51 7.39
CA LEU A 183 11.75 -0.77 6.01
C LEU A 183 12.83 -1.59 5.31
N ARG A 184 12.39 -2.51 4.45
CA ARG A 184 13.22 -3.21 3.48
C ARG A 184 12.68 -2.92 2.09
N ALA A 185 13.50 -2.32 1.24
CA ALA A 185 13.14 -2.17 -0.17
C ALA A 185 13.13 -3.54 -0.86
N CYS A 186 12.12 -3.77 -1.69
CA CYS A 186 11.96 -4.97 -2.51
C CYS A 186 12.21 -4.66 -3.98
N ALA A 187 11.77 -3.51 -4.47
CA ALA A 187 12.01 -3.04 -5.82
C ALA A 187 11.81 -1.51 -5.91
N THR A 188 12.40 -0.92 -6.94
CA THR A 188 12.19 0.49 -7.31
C THR A 188 12.01 0.60 -8.82
N VAL A 189 11.22 1.57 -9.27
CA VAL A 189 11.01 1.89 -10.68
C VAL A 189 11.10 3.41 -10.85
N GLY A 190 11.79 3.85 -11.89
CA GLY A 190 12.05 5.26 -12.15
C GLY A 190 13.25 5.81 -11.35
N VAL A 191 13.41 7.13 -11.34
CA VAL A 191 14.55 7.80 -10.69
C VAL A 191 14.25 7.99 -9.20
N VAL A 192 14.56 6.99 -8.38
CA VAL A 192 14.29 7.00 -6.93
C VAL A 192 15.59 7.09 -6.09
N GLY A 193 16.75 7.16 -6.74
CA GLY A 193 18.07 7.11 -6.09
C GLY A 193 18.51 5.68 -5.77
N GLU A 194 19.71 5.54 -5.20
CA GLU A 194 20.22 4.25 -4.76
C GLU A 194 19.51 3.84 -3.47
N VAL A 195 18.79 2.71 -3.52
CA VAL A 195 18.22 2.07 -2.35
C VAL A 195 19.15 0.93 -1.97
N GLU A 196 19.84 1.02 -0.84
CA GLU A 196 20.68 -0.06 -0.32
C GLU A 196 19.86 -1.35 -0.22
N GLY A 197 20.29 -2.38 -0.95
CA GLY A 197 19.68 -3.71 -0.94
C GLY A 197 18.58 -3.95 -1.99
N SER A 198 18.39 -3.05 -2.96
CA SER A 198 17.51 -3.31 -4.09
C SER A 198 18.21 -4.19 -5.11
N LEU A 199 17.64 -5.37 -5.37
CA LEU A 199 17.85 -6.03 -6.63
C LEU A 199 17.20 -5.17 -7.71
N LEU A 200 18.00 -4.43 -8.48
CA LEU A 200 17.59 -3.90 -9.76
C LEU A 200 17.35 -5.08 -10.70
N GLU A 201 16.16 -5.65 -10.69
CA GLU A 201 15.69 -6.42 -11.81
C GLU A 201 15.18 -5.43 -12.85
N CYS A 202 16.09 -5.00 -13.72
CA CYS A 202 15.71 -4.47 -15.01
C CYS A 202 15.04 -5.62 -15.80
N VAL A 203 13.77 -5.45 -16.12
CA VAL A 203 13.08 -6.24 -17.15
C VAL A 203 13.40 -5.65 -18.49
#